data_b9ebe2089a01d3bb4deb7719a0ca8be6
#
_entry.id   b9ebe2089a01d3bb4deb7719a0ca8be6
#
_cell.length_a   1.000
_cell.length_b   1.000
_cell.length_c   1.000
_cell.angle_alpha   90.00
_cell.angle_beta   90.00
_cell.angle_gamma   90.00
#
_symmetry.space_group_name_H-M   'P 1'
#
loop_
_entity.id
_entity.type
_entity.pdbx_description
1 polymer ?
#
loop_
_entity_poly.entity_id
_entity_poly.type
_entity_poly.pdbx_seq_one_letter_code
_entity_poly.pdbx_strand_id
1 'polypeptide(L)'
;SFMQRAYDMVVHDVAIQKLPVVFCLDRAGLVGEDGPTHHGCYDIAFMRCIPNLIVSAPMNEKELRNMMYTAQLDSTNLPIVIRYPRGEGVMPDLQKDTMAKKYPFEEIQIGKGRKLKDGEGIAILSFGPHGNFAASAIRDVKAEGINPAHYDMRFVKPIDEYILHEVFGKFKKIITIEDGTVVGGFGSAVLEFMNEHGYKADVKIMGIPDR
;
A
#
# COMPACT_ATOMS: atom_id res chain seq x y z
N SER A 1 14.75 3.10 -3.64
CA SER A 1 14.88 3.60 -5.00
C SER A 1 15.97 2.93 -5.84
N PHE A 2 16.97 2.31 -5.22
CA PHE A 2 18.03 1.58 -5.96
C PHE A 2 17.74 0.09 -6.17
N MET A 3 16.58 -0.38 -5.74
CA MET A 3 16.21 -1.79 -5.84
C MET A 3 16.08 -2.30 -7.29
N GLN A 4 15.81 -1.43 -8.25
CA GLN A 4 15.82 -1.80 -9.66
C GLN A 4 17.18 -2.35 -10.15
N ARG A 5 18.30 -2.00 -9.49
CA ARG A 5 19.61 -2.58 -9.79
C ARG A 5 19.78 -4.00 -9.29
N ALA A 6 18.98 -4.40 -8.30
CA ALA A 6 18.96 -5.73 -7.71
C ALA A 6 17.76 -6.57 -8.19
N TYR A 7 17.02 -6.10 -9.19
CA TYR A 7 15.76 -6.73 -9.63
C TYR A 7 15.95 -8.21 -10.02
N ASP A 8 16.97 -8.49 -10.82
CA ASP A 8 17.28 -9.86 -11.24
C ASP A 8 17.61 -10.77 -10.03
N MET A 9 18.38 -10.26 -9.07
CA MET A 9 18.70 -10.99 -7.83
C MET A 9 17.44 -11.24 -6.97
N VAL A 10 16.51 -10.30 -6.91
CA VAL A 10 15.24 -10.51 -6.22
C VAL A 10 14.46 -11.66 -6.86
N VAL A 11 14.46 -11.74 -8.19
CA VAL A 11 13.77 -12.82 -8.92
C VAL A 11 14.46 -14.15 -8.71
N HIS A 12 15.76 -14.26 -9.06
CA HIS A 12 16.48 -15.54 -9.13
C HIS A 12 16.96 -16.02 -7.77
N ASP A 13 17.53 -15.14 -6.95
CA ASP A 13 18.18 -15.54 -5.70
C ASP A 13 17.21 -15.64 -4.53
N VAL A 14 16.03 -15.02 -4.62
CA VAL A 14 15.07 -14.98 -3.52
C VAL A 14 13.69 -15.51 -3.90
N ALA A 15 13.01 -14.92 -4.88
CA ALA A 15 11.60 -15.20 -5.12
C ALA A 15 11.36 -16.61 -5.72
N ILE A 16 12.18 -17.03 -6.68
CA ILE A 16 12.11 -18.39 -7.26
C ILE A 16 12.36 -19.44 -6.17
N GLN A 17 13.31 -19.17 -5.27
CA GLN A 17 13.67 -20.09 -4.19
C GLN A 17 12.73 -19.99 -2.99
N LYS A 18 11.79 -19.03 -2.99
CA LYS A 18 10.82 -18.77 -1.90
C LYS A 18 11.50 -18.52 -0.55
N LEU A 19 12.64 -17.84 -0.55
CA LEU A 19 13.37 -17.55 0.68
C LEU A 19 12.62 -16.46 1.48
N PRO A 20 12.44 -16.62 2.80
CA PRO A 20 11.72 -15.67 3.64
C PRO A 20 12.59 -14.43 3.95
N VAL A 21 12.86 -13.63 2.92
CA VAL A 21 13.67 -12.40 3.01
C VAL A 21 12.75 -11.20 3.17
N VAL A 22 13.09 -10.28 4.07
CA VAL A 22 12.38 -9.02 4.26
C VAL A 22 13.14 -7.89 3.55
N PHE A 23 12.53 -7.33 2.52
CA PHE A 23 13.06 -6.17 1.79
C PHE A 23 12.43 -4.89 2.36
N CYS A 24 13.21 -4.11 3.09
CA CYS A 24 12.81 -2.80 3.60
C CYS A 24 13.19 -1.72 2.58
N LEU A 25 12.22 -1.25 1.80
CA LEU A 25 12.44 -0.22 0.78
C LEU A 25 12.10 1.15 1.33
N ASP A 26 13.11 1.91 1.71
CA ASP A 26 12.98 3.31 2.07
C ASP A 26 12.82 4.21 0.83
N ARG A 27 12.46 5.46 1.05
CA ARG A 27 12.29 6.46 -0.03
C ARG A 27 11.22 6.08 -1.04
N ALA A 28 10.12 5.48 -0.59
CA ALA A 28 8.95 5.29 -1.42
C ALA A 28 8.38 6.64 -1.89
N GLY A 29 7.95 6.70 -3.15
CA GLY A 29 7.40 7.91 -3.75
C GLY A 29 8.44 8.97 -4.11
N LEU A 30 8.03 10.23 -4.10
CA LEU A 30 8.88 11.40 -4.35
C LEU A 30 9.60 11.83 -3.07
N VAL A 31 10.91 12.04 -3.13
CA VAL A 31 11.75 12.27 -1.96
C VAL A 31 12.33 13.70 -1.87
N GLY A 32 11.90 14.63 -2.70
CA GLY A 32 12.27 16.04 -2.61
C GLY A 32 13.77 16.29 -2.65
N GLU A 33 14.37 16.63 -1.51
CA GLU A 33 15.77 17.04 -1.37
C GLU A 33 16.80 16.03 -1.87
N ASP A 34 16.51 14.73 -1.81
CA ASP A 34 17.43 13.69 -2.32
C ASP A 34 17.52 13.68 -3.85
N GLY A 35 16.62 14.38 -4.53
CA GLY A 35 16.61 14.55 -5.98
C GLY A 35 16.07 13.36 -6.77
N PRO A 36 15.99 13.49 -8.10
CA PRO A 36 15.27 12.55 -8.97
C PRO A 36 15.88 11.13 -9.00
N THR A 37 17.17 10.99 -8.72
CA THR A 37 17.84 9.68 -8.69
C THR A 37 17.44 8.81 -7.51
N HIS A 38 16.77 9.38 -6.50
CA HIS A 38 16.38 8.70 -5.27
C HIS A 38 14.87 8.42 -5.17
N HIS A 39 14.07 8.84 -6.15
CA HIS A 39 12.63 8.57 -6.15
C HIS A 39 12.34 7.06 -6.19
N GLY A 40 11.50 6.59 -5.28
CA GLY A 40 10.99 5.23 -5.20
C GLY A 40 9.59 5.12 -5.83
N CYS A 41 9.48 5.48 -7.12
CA CYS A 41 8.19 5.59 -7.79
C CYS A 41 7.78 4.31 -8.53
N TYR A 42 8.75 3.44 -8.87
CA TYR A 42 8.53 2.32 -9.80
C TYR A 42 8.44 0.96 -9.10
N ASP A 43 8.79 0.89 -7.83
CA ASP A 43 8.93 -0.35 -7.06
C ASP A 43 7.63 -1.16 -7.00
N ILE A 44 6.46 -0.54 -6.85
CA ILE A 44 5.18 -1.23 -6.89
C ILE A 44 5.03 -1.96 -8.23
N ALA A 45 5.25 -1.24 -9.33
CA ALA A 45 5.03 -1.76 -10.68
C ALA A 45 5.93 -2.97 -10.99
N PHE A 46 7.24 -2.89 -10.72
CA PHE A 46 8.14 -3.97 -11.08
C PHE A 46 8.23 -5.09 -10.03
N MET A 47 7.85 -4.86 -8.76
CA MET A 47 7.84 -5.89 -7.74
C MET A 47 6.55 -6.74 -7.78
N ARG A 48 5.40 -6.12 -8.05
CA ARG A 48 4.14 -6.85 -8.00
C ARG A 48 3.99 -7.93 -9.09
N CYS A 49 4.76 -7.89 -10.16
CA CYS A 49 4.73 -8.92 -11.20
C CYS A 49 5.57 -10.17 -10.84
N ILE A 50 6.45 -10.10 -9.81
CA ILE A 50 7.32 -11.23 -9.45
C ILE A 50 6.50 -12.30 -8.70
N PRO A 51 6.45 -13.58 -9.17
CA PRO A 51 5.81 -14.65 -8.43
C PRO A 51 6.42 -14.86 -7.03
N ASN A 52 5.60 -15.36 -6.09
CA ASN A 52 5.99 -15.66 -4.70
C ASN A 52 6.42 -14.45 -3.85
N LEU A 53 6.40 -13.23 -4.37
CA LEU A 53 6.78 -12.03 -3.65
C LEU A 53 5.54 -11.33 -3.06
N ILE A 54 5.56 -11.06 -1.76
CA ILE A 54 4.55 -10.23 -1.08
C ILE A 54 4.98 -8.77 -1.20
N VAL A 55 4.05 -7.87 -1.55
CA VAL A 55 4.34 -6.44 -1.69
C VAL A 55 3.37 -5.61 -0.85
N SER A 56 3.90 -4.87 0.11
CA SER A 56 3.13 -4.11 1.10
C SER A 56 3.62 -2.67 1.26
N ALA A 57 2.73 -1.80 1.73
CA ALA A 57 3.05 -0.43 2.11
C ALA A 57 2.24 -0.02 3.34
N PRO A 58 2.90 0.33 4.45
CA PRO A 58 2.22 0.80 5.65
C PRO A 58 1.69 2.22 5.46
N MET A 59 0.51 2.49 6.01
CA MET A 59 -0.06 3.83 6.02
C MET A 59 0.63 4.77 7.02
N ASN A 60 1.13 4.23 8.13
CA ASN A 60 1.78 4.97 9.20
C ASN A 60 2.79 4.09 9.96
N GLU A 61 3.43 4.64 10.99
CA GLU A 61 4.50 3.98 11.74
C GLU A 61 4.00 2.78 12.56
N LYS A 62 2.76 2.81 13.08
CA LYS A 62 2.16 1.65 13.74
C LYS A 62 2.03 0.47 12.77
N GLU A 63 1.52 0.76 11.57
CA GLU A 63 1.40 -0.26 10.51
C GLU A 63 2.77 -0.77 10.06
N LEU A 64 3.77 0.12 9.89
CA LEU A 64 5.14 -0.28 9.55
C LEU A 64 5.70 -1.24 10.60
N ARG A 65 5.57 -0.89 11.88
CA ARG A 65 6.03 -1.72 12.99
C ARG A 65 5.36 -3.10 13.00
N ASN A 66 4.05 -3.14 12.78
CA ASN A 66 3.28 -4.38 12.75
C ASN A 66 3.60 -5.23 11.50
N MET A 67 3.81 -4.60 10.34
CA MET A 67 4.28 -5.31 9.12
C MET A 67 5.68 -5.90 9.32
N MET A 68 6.60 -5.15 9.92
CA MET A 68 7.95 -5.65 10.23
C MET A 68 7.93 -6.79 11.27
N TYR A 69 7.03 -6.72 12.25
CA TYR A 69 6.81 -7.80 13.20
C TYR A 69 6.27 -9.05 12.48
N THR A 70 5.21 -8.89 11.69
CA THR A 70 4.60 -9.99 10.92
C THR A 70 5.58 -10.67 9.98
N ALA A 71 6.44 -9.86 9.31
CA ALA A 71 7.44 -10.37 8.38
C ALA A 71 8.49 -11.29 9.02
N GLN A 72 8.64 -11.27 10.35
CA GLN A 72 9.59 -12.10 11.10
C GLN A 72 8.95 -13.35 11.70
N LEU A 73 7.63 -13.51 11.57
CA LEU A 73 6.94 -14.68 12.10
C LEU A 73 7.11 -15.87 11.14
N ASP A 74 7.17 -17.08 11.70
CA ASP A 74 7.26 -18.33 10.93
C ASP A 74 6.08 -18.52 9.97
N SER A 75 4.94 -17.87 10.24
CA SER A 75 3.78 -17.84 9.34
C SER A 75 4.06 -17.11 8.02
N THR A 76 5.06 -16.22 8.00
CA THR A 76 5.48 -15.49 6.79
C THR A 76 6.65 -16.22 6.14
N ASN A 77 6.34 -17.25 5.36
CA ASN A 77 7.32 -18.15 4.73
C ASN A 77 7.67 -17.79 3.27
N LEU A 78 7.34 -16.60 2.83
CA LEU A 78 7.63 -16.04 1.51
C LEU A 78 8.38 -14.70 1.63
N PRO A 79 9.14 -14.31 0.61
CA PRO A 79 9.78 -12.98 0.61
C PRO A 79 8.74 -11.87 0.63
N ILE A 80 9.00 -10.84 1.43
CA ILE A 80 8.11 -9.69 1.60
C ILE A 80 8.85 -8.38 1.35
N VAL A 81 8.24 -7.51 0.58
CA VAL A 81 8.64 -6.12 0.40
C VAL A 81 7.76 -5.25 1.28
N ILE A 82 8.39 -4.43 2.13
CA ILE A 82 7.76 -3.38 2.92
C ILE A 82 8.35 -2.05 2.44
N ARG A 83 7.55 -1.24 1.75
CA ARG A 83 7.99 0.05 1.22
C ARG A 83 7.44 1.20 2.04
N TYR A 84 8.27 2.17 2.39
CA TYR A 84 7.89 3.32 3.21
C TYR A 84 8.62 4.60 2.78
N PRO A 85 8.03 5.79 3.02
CA PRO A 85 8.58 7.06 2.57
C PRO A 85 9.77 7.52 3.42
N ARG A 86 10.53 8.48 2.90
CA ARG A 86 11.44 9.33 3.68
C ARG A 86 10.65 10.49 4.28
N GLY A 87 10.93 10.84 5.52
CA GLY A 87 10.35 11.99 6.20
C GLY A 87 9.94 11.69 7.64
N GLU A 88 9.33 12.69 8.26
CA GLU A 88 8.78 12.55 9.60
C GLU A 88 7.49 11.73 9.56
N GLY A 89 7.28 10.92 10.60
CA GLY A 89 6.07 10.15 10.74
C GLY A 89 4.87 10.99 11.17
N VAL A 90 3.69 10.44 10.99
CA VAL A 90 2.40 11.08 11.37
C VAL A 90 1.97 10.74 12.80
N MET A 91 2.71 9.87 13.48
CA MET A 91 2.43 9.41 14.85
C MET A 91 3.60 9.74 15.80
N PRO A 92 3.82 11.02 16.15
CA PRO A 92 4.99 11.45 16.93
C PRO A 92 5.09 10.79 18.31
N ASP A 93 3.95 10.33 18.87
CA ASP A 93 3.93 9.65 20.15
C ASP A 93 4.50 8.23 20.10
N LEU A 94 4.71 7.64 18.93
CA LEU A 94 5.30 6.30 18.78
C LEU A 94 6.79 6.24 19.17
N GLN A 95 7.45 7.36 19.30
CA GLN A 95 8.88 7.44 19.67
C GLN A 95 9.14 7.33 21.19
N LYS A 96 8.10 7.37 22.02
CA LYS A 96 8.25 7.31 23.49
C LYS A 96 8.25 5.87 23.98
N ASP A 97 9.13 5.52 24.93
CA ASP A 97 9.26 4.18 25.54
C ASP A 97 7.95 3.59 26.10
N THR A 98 6.97 4.43 26.39
CA THR A 98 5.64 4.03 26.87
C THR A 98 4.78 3.38 25.78
N MET A 99 5.21 3.42 24.52
CA MET A 99 4.40 3.03 23.38
C MET A 99 4.26 1.52 23.21
N ALA A 100 5.27 0.74 23.61
CA ALA A 100 5.16 -0.73 23.58
C ALA A 100 4.01 -1.25 24.45
N LYS A 101 3.69 -0.53 25.55
CA LYS A 101 2.55 -0.85 26.44
C LYS A 101 1.22 -0.36 25.87
N LYS A 102 1.21 0.82 25.22
CA LYS A 102 0.00 1.44 24.67
C LYS A 102 -0.44 0.81 23.34
N TYR A 103 0.52 0.35 22.54
CA TYR A 103 0.28 -0.28 21.23
C TYR A 103 1.09 -1.58 21.18
N PRO A 104 0.55 -2.71 21.61
CA PRO A 104 1.21 -4.02 21.47
C PRO A 104 1.48 -4.32 20.00
N PHE A 105 2.45 -5.19 19.73
CA PHE A 105 2.64 -5.72 18.39
C PHE A 105 1.42 -6.54 17.99
N GLU A 106 0.92 -6.29 16.79
CA GLU A 106 -0.22 -6.99 16.22
C GLU A 106 0.23 -7.67 14.91
N GLU A 107 -0.07 -8.94 14.75
CA GLU A 107 0.13 -9.65 13.49
C GLU A 107 -0.85 -9.10 12.45
N ILE A 108 -0.34 -8.77 11.28
CA ILE A 108 -1.15 -8.38 10.12
C ILE A 108 -1.31 -9.59 9.21
N GLN A 109 -2.53 -10.06 9.02
CA GLN A 109 -2.79 -11.13 8.08
C GLN A 109 -2.34 -10.72 6.67
N ILE A 110 -1.45 -11.49 6.06
CA ILE A 110 -0.92 -11.22 4.72
C ILE A 110 -2.06 -11.15 3.70
N GLY A 111 -2.01 -10.12 2.85
CA GLY A 111 -3.02 -9.87 1.83
C GLY A 111 -4.33 -9.28 2.36
N LYS A 112 -4.39 -8.85 3.62
CA LYS A 112 -5.60 -8.24 4.22
C LYS A 112 -5.46 -6.75 4.41
N GLY A 113 -6.33 -6.03 3.72
CA GLY A 113 -6.60 -4.62 3.96
C GLY A 113 -7.50 -4.40 5.18
N ARG A 114 -7.92 -3.16 5.36
CA ARG A 114 -8.90 -2.79 6.40
C ARG A 114 -9.79 -1.65 5.95
N LYS A 115 -11.02 -1.68 6.38
CA LYS A 115 -11.94 -0.54 6.26
C LYS A 115 -11.62 0.47 7.36
N LEU A 116 -11.29 1.69 6.97
CA LEU A 116 -11.03 2.80 7.89
C LEU A 116 -12.29 3.59 8.21
N LYS A 117 -13.20 3.69 7.23
CA LYS A 117 -14.43 4.48 7.36
C LYS A 117 -15.50 3.94 6.43
N ASP A 118 -16.72 3.84 6.94
CA ASP A 118 -17.92 3.64 6.12
C ASP A 118 -18.31 4.94 5.40
N GLY A 119 -18.96 4.79 4.24
CA GLY A 119 -19.42 5.91 3.43
C GLY A 119 -20.36 5.48 2.32
N GLU A 120 -20.70 6.45 1.47
CA GLU A 120 -21.61 6.27 0.36
C GLU A 120 -21.15 7.03 -0.90
N GLY A 121 -21.69 6.64 -2.04
CA GLY A 121 -21.42 7.29 -3.33
C GLY A 121 -20.04 7.00 -3.90
N ILE A 122 -18.98 7.18 -3.12
CA ILE A 122 -17.58 7.04 -3.54
C ILE A 122 -16.83 6.15 -2.56
N ALA A 123 -15.97 5.25 -3.07
CA ALA A 123 -14.98 4.53 -2.26
C ALA A 123 -13.57 5.02 -2.58
N ILE A 124 -12.76 5.23 -1.55
CA ILE A 124 -11.33 5.54 -1.68
C ILE A 124 -10.54 4.32 -1.22
N LEU A 125 -9.73 3.78 -2.12
CA LEU A 125 -8.78 2.70 -1.85
C LEU A 125 -7.38 3.32 -1.79
N SER A 126 -6.78 3.35 -0.61
CA SER A 126 -5.44 3.89 -0.42
C SER A 126 -4.40 2.79 -0.26
N PHE A 127 -3.19 3.04 -0.74
CA PHE A 127 -2.04 2.18 -0.58
C PHE A 127 -0.86 2.99 -0.05
N GLY A 128 -0.39 2.62 1.15
CA GLY A 128 0.71 3.31 1.81
C GLY A 128 0.34 4.67 2.43
N PRO A 129 1.32 5.57 2.61
CA PRO A 129 1.19 6.81 3.41
C PRO A 129 0.17 7.80 2.85
N HIS A 130 -0.17 7.71 1.55
CA HIS A 130 -1.18 8.56 0.91
C HIS A 130 -2.59 8.36 1.48
N GLY A 131 -2.83 7.27 2.20
CA GLY A 131 -4.06 7.09 2.99
C GLY A 131 -4.28 8.19 4.04
N ASN A 132 -3.21 8.78 4.59
CA ASN A 132 -3.34 9.89 5.54
C ASN A 132 -3.85 11.17 4.85
N PHE A 133 -3.39 11.47 3.62
CA PHE A 133 -3.90 12.59 2.84
C PHE A 133 -5.35 12.36 2.41
N ALA A 134 -5.70 11.13 2.01
CA ALA A 134 -7.09 10.76 1.73
C ALA A 134 -7.98 10.97 2.95
N ALA A 135 -7.54 10.55 4.14
CA ALA A 135 -8.29 10.76 5.38
C ALA A 135 -8.48 12.25 5.72
N SER A 136 -7.50 13.12 5.40
CA SER A 136 -7.64 14.57 5.53
C SER A 136 -8.67 15.13 4.55
N ALA A 137 -8.51 14.81 3.27
CA ALA A 137 -9.43 15.26 2.23
C ALA A 137 -10.89 14.86 2.51
N ILE A 138 -11.10 13.63 3.03
CA ILE A 138 -12.44 13.17 3.44
C ILE A 138 -13.06 14.05 4.53
N ARG A 139 -12.25 14.53 5.48
CA ARG A 139 -12.74 15.47 6.51
C ARG A 139 -13.15 16.82 5.91
N ASP A 140 -12.37 17.30 4.95
CA ASP A 140 -12.60 18.59 4.33
C ASP A 140 -13.90 18.59 3.50
N VAL A 141 -14.12 17.56 2.68
CA VAL A 141 -15.33 17.46 1.82
C VAL A 141 -16.60 17.09 2.60
N LYS A 142 -16.48 16.69 3.87
CA LYS A 142 -17.64 16.37 4.72
C LYS A 142 -18.58 17.57 4.90
N ALA A 143 -18.03 18.78 4.96
CA ALA A 143 -18.82 20.01 5.05
C ALA A 143 -19.67 20.26 3.78
N GLU A 144 -19.29 19.67 2.65
CA GLU A 144 -20.01 19.74 1.37
C GLU A 144 -21.06 18.62 1.22
N GLY A 145 -21.28 17.82 2.27
CA GLY A 145 -22.23 16.70 2.24
C GLY A 145 -21.69 15.45 1.53
N ILE A 146 -20.40 15.41 1.19
CA ILE A 146 -19.77 14.27 0.54
C ILE A 146 -19.19 13.35 1.63
N ASN A 147 -19.59 12.07 1.61
CA ASN A 147 -19.24 11.10 2.65
C ASN A 147 -18.60 9.81 2.06
N PRO A 148 -17.37 9.84 1.54
CA PRO A 148 -16.74 8.67 0.93
C PRO A 148 -16.42 7.57 1.95
N ALA A 149 -16.47 6.30 1.52
CA ALA A 149 -15.88 5.20 2.23
C ALA A 149 -14.35 5.23 2.03
N HIS A 150 -13.58 4.73 3.02
CA HIS A 150 -12.12 4.68 2.95
C HIS A 150 -11.61 3.32 3.40
N TYR A 151 -10.74 2.74 2.57
CA TYR A 151 -10.07 1.46 2.80
C TYR A 151 -8.57 1.64 2.66
N ASP A 152 -7.81 1.10 3.62
CA ASP A 152 -6.34 0.95 3.55
C ASP A 152 -6.04 -0.46 3.05
N MET A 153 -5.51 -0.57 1.84
CA MET A 153 -5.31 -1.87 1.19
C MET A 153 -4.06 -2.60 1.68
N ARG A 154 -3.13 -1.94 2.37
CA ARG A 154 -1.93 -2.53 2.97
C ARG A 154 -1.04 -3.34 2.03
N PHE A 155 -1.63 -4.18 1.18
CA PHE A 155 -0.95 -5.06 0.24
C PHE A 155 -1.46 -4.83 -1.18
N VAL A 156 -0.53 -4.73 -2.13
CA VAL A 156 -0.86 -4.80 -3.55
C VAL A 156 -0.72 -6.23 -4.07
N LYS A 157 0.06 -7.06 -3.34
CA LYS A 157 0.22 -8.49 -3.63
C LYS A 157 0.50 -9.30 -2.36
N PRO A 158 -0.32 -10.31 -2.04
CA PRO A 158 -1.64 -10.52 -2.65
C PRO A 158 -2.58 -9.36 -2.32
N ILE A 159 -3.45 -8.99 -3.25
CA ILE A 159 -4.44 -7.94 -3.02
C ILE A 159 -5.64 -8.51 -2.24
N ASP A 160 -6.29 -7.70 -1.41
CA ASP A 160 -7.49 -8.15 -0.68
C ASP A 160 -8.71 -8.18 -1.59
N GLU A 161 -8.96 -9.33 -2.19
CA GLU A 161 -10.11 -9.57 -3.07
C GLU A 161 -11.43 -9.41 -2.34
N TYR A 162 -11.50 -9.73 -1.03
CA TYR A 162 -12.72 -9.57 -0.26
C TYR A 162 -13.16 -8.09 -0.19
N ILE A 163 -12.21 -7.20 0.12
CA ILE A 163 -12.47 -5.75 0.08
C ILE A 163 -12.85 -5.30 -1.34
N LEU A 164 -12.15 -5.79 -2.36
CA LEU A 164 -12.45 -5.40 -3.74
C LEU A 164 -13.84 -5.87 -4.17
N HIS A 165 -14.25 -7.09 -3.85
CA HIS A 165 -15.62 -7.56 -4.10
C HIS A 165 -16.68 -6.70 -3.35
N GLU A 166 -16.44 -6.36 -2.08
CA GLU A 166 -17.31 -5.45 -1.31
C GLU A 166 -17.44 -4.09 -1.99
N VAL A 167 -16.29 -3.50 -2.37
CA VAL A 167 -16.23 -2.17 -2.97
C VAL A 167 -16.91 -2.13 -4.33
N PHE A 168 -16.57 -3.03 -5.24
CA PHE A 168 -17.18 -3.08 -6.58
C PHE A 168 -18.66 -3.48 -6.56
N GLY A 169 -19.08 -4.25 -5.55
CA GLY A 169 -20.50 -4.57 -5.34
C GLY A 169 -21.34 -3.38 -4.85
N LYS A 170 -20.72 -2.46 -4.11
CA LYS A 170 -21.42 -1.35 -3.44
C LYS A 170 -21.25 -0.01 -4.16
N PHE A 171 -20.09 0.27 -4.74
CA PHE A 171 -19.73 1.59 -5.28
C PHE A 171 -19.57 1.55 -6.80
N LYS A 172 -20.01 2.63 -7.46
CA LYS A 172 -19.81 2.85 -8.90
C LYS A 172 -18.74 3.89 -9.20
N LYS A 173 -18.30 4.64 -8.20
CA LYS A 173 -17.20 5.60 -8.29
C LYS A 173 -16.14 5.23 -7.28
N ILE A 174 -14.94 4.97 -7.76
CA ILE A 174 -13.82 4.50 -6.94
C ILE A 174 -12.61 5.38 -7.24
N ILE A 175 -11.89 5.77 -6.19
CA ILE A 175 -10.63 6.48 -6.30
C ILE A 175 -9.55 5.58 -5.71
N THR A 176 -8.51 5.26 -6.47
CA THR A 176 -7.29 4.65 -5.93
C THR A 176 -6.23 5.70 -5.72
N ILE A 177 -5.48 5.64 -4.62
CA ILE A 177 -4.41 6.59 -4.31
C ILE A 177 -3.15 5.87 -3.84
N GLU A 178 -2.03 6.19 -4.48
CA GLU A 178 -0.71 5.62 -4.21
C GLU A 178 0.40 6.65 -4.41
N ASP A 179 1.59 6.39 -3.88
CA ASP A 179 2.82 7.16 -4.12
C ASP A 179 3.76 6.48 -5.13
N GLY A 180 3.23 5.52 -5.89
CA GLY A 180 3.86 4.90 -7.05
C GLY A 180 3.42 5.51 -8.37
N THR A 181 4.02 5.04 -9.45
CA THR A 181 3.59 5.39 -10.81
C THR A 181 2.19 4.84 -11.09
N VAL A 182 1.36 5.63 -11.80
CA VAL A 182 0.01 5.17 -12.22
C VAL A 182 0.06 4.00 -13.19
N VAL A 183 1.15 3.86 -13.94
CA VAL A 183 1.34 2.76 -14.89
C VAL A 183 1.89 1.54 -14.16
N GLY A 184 1.12 0.46 -14.15
CA GLY A 184 1.51 -0.80 -13.51
C GLY A 184 1.48 -0.79 -11.98
N GLY A 185 1.08 0.31 -11.33
CA GLY A 185 1.02 0.46 -9.88
C GLY A 185 -0.18 -0.22 -9.21
N PHE A 186 -0.55 0.27 -8.02
CA PHE A 186 -1.68 -0.25 -7.25
C PHE A 186 -3.02 -0.03 -7.97
N GLY A 187 -3.24 1.16 -8.54
CA GLY A 187 -4.45 1.44 -9.31
C GLY A 187 -4.63 0.52 -10.50
N SER A 188 -3.52 0.14 -11.17
CA SER A 188 -3.55 -0.86 -12.25
C SER A 188 -3.99 -2.24 -11.73
N ALA A 189 -3.52 -2.68 -10.56
CA ALA A 189 -3.95 -3.94 -9.95
C ALA A 189 -5.46 -3.96 -9.65
N VAL A 190 -6.00 -2.84 -9.20
CA VAL A 190 -7.45 -2.69 -8.96
C VAL A 190 -8.24 -2.79 -10.27
N LEU A 191 -7.74 -2.18 -11.37
CA LEU A 191 -8.38 -2.30 -12.69
C LEU A 191 -8.29 -3.71 -13.27
N GLU A 192 -7.17 -4.40 -13.09
CA GLU A 192 -7.00 -5.80 -13.49
C GLU A 192 -8.04 -6.67 -12.80
N PHE A 193 -8.18 -6.55 -11.48
CA PHE A 193 -9.22 -7.25 -10.70
C PHE A 193 -10.64 -6.91 -11.19
N MET A 194 -10.93 -5.63 -11.41
CA MET A 194 -12.23 -5.17 -11.91
C MET A 194 -12.59 -5.87 -13.23
N ASN A 195 -11.63 -5.92 -14.16
CA ASN A 195 -11.83 -6.52 -15.47
C ASN A 195 -11.97 -8.05 -15.40
N GLU A 196 -11.13 -8.71 -14.62
CA GLU A 196 -11.15 -10.17 -14.43
C GLU A 196 -12.49 -10.67 -13.90
N HIS A 197 -13.10 -9.91 -12.96
CA HIS A 197 -14.37 -10.26 -12.34
C HIS A 197 -15.60 -9.62 -13.02
N GLY A 198 -15.43 -8.94 -14.15
CA GLY A 198 -16.53 -8.38 -14.93
C GLY A 198 -17.26 -7.22 -14.29
N TYR A 199 -16.65 -6.57 -13.29
CA TYR A 199 -17.23 -5.37 -12.66
C TYR A 199 -17.20 -4.17 -13.60
N LYS A 200 -18.15 -3.24 -13.39
CA LYS A 200 -18.23 -1.97 -14.11
C LYS A 200 -18.33 -0.83 -13.12
N ALA A 201 -17.30 -0.01 -13.06
CA ALA A 201 -17.23 1.18 -12.21
C ALA A 201 -16.36 2.26 -12.89
N ASP A 202 -16.57 3.51 -12.49
CA ASP A 202 -15.68 4.62 -12.83
C ASP A 202 -14.56 4.66 -11.80
N VAL A 203 -13.35 4.31 -12.24
CA VAL A 203 -12.17 4.24 -11.37
C VAL A 203 -11.18 5.34 -11.74
N LYS A 204 -10.99 6.28 -10.83
CA LYS A 204 -9.97 7.33 -10.94
C LYS A 204 -8.70 6.87 -10.24
N ILE A 205 -7.63 6.66 -11.00
CA ILE A 205 -6.30 6.37 -10.45
C ILE A 205 -5.58 7.68 -10.12
N MET A 206 -5.10 7.81 -8.88
CA MET A 206 -4.26 8.90 -8.41
C MET A 206 -2.91 8.34 -7.96
N GLY A 207 -1.84 8.82 -8.59
CA GLY A 207 -0.46 8.44 -8.36
C GLY A 207 0.47 9.33 -9.16
N ILE A 208 1.73 8.94 -9.33
CA ILE A 208 2.73 9.70 -10.07
C ILE A 208 2.50 9.48 -11.57
N PRO A 209 2.17 10.54 -12.33
CA PRO A 209 1.93 10.43 -13.76
C PRO A 209 3.24 10.33 -14.56
N ASP A 210 3.13 9.81 -15.78
CA ASP A 210 4.23 9.77 -16.76
C ASP A 210 4.34 11.13 -17.49
N ARG A 211 4.99 12.11 -16.82
CA ARG A 211 5.28 13.47 -17.36
C ARG A 211 6.22 14.26 -16.44
#